data_45076b93489b10858830d3dfa835b7e7
#
_entry.id   45076b93489b10858830d3dfa835b7e7
#
_cell.length_a   1.000
_cell.length_b   1.000
_cell.length_c   1.000
_cell.angle_alpha   90.00
_cell.angle_beta   90.00
_cell.angle_gamma   90.00
#
_symmetry.space_group_name_H-M   'P 1'
#
loop_
_entity.id
_entity.type
_entity.pdbx_description
1 polymer ?
#
loop_
_entity_poly.entity_id
_entity_poly.type
_entity_poly.pdbx_seq_one_letter_code
_entity_poly.pdbx_strand_id
1 'polypeptide(L)'
;MNVVRKEDAYKETYTVDDIYALPEGERAELIDGQIYFMATPSMIHQRLVMELSYRIRDYIGRKKGDCEVFPSPFAVFLNAEKDIYLEPDISVICDKDKITPEGCKGSPDWIIEIASPTSRPMDYYKKLLKYSTAGVREYWIVDFEKNRITVYGFQRDSLEEYTFSDKVKAGIYDDFEIDFSEISIK
;
A
#
# COMPACT_ATOMS: atom_id res chain seq x y z
N MET A 1 15.95 8.50 -7.71
CA MET A 1 17.34 8.48 -8.21
C MET A 1 17.83 7.06 -8.08
N ASN A 2 17.87 6.31 -9.21
CA ASN A 2 18.20 4.89 -9.20
C ASN A 2 19.68 4.72 -8.87
N VAL A 3 19.98 4.25 -7.68
CA VAL A 3 21.35 3.82 -7.33
C VAL A 3 21.43 2.32 -7.58
N VAL A 4 21.66 1.95 -8.83
CA VAL A 4 22.15 0.62 -9.18
C VAL A 4 23.62 0.58 -8.78
N ARG A 5 24.00 -0.32 -7.86
CA ARG A 5 25.42 -0.55 -7.53
C ARG A 5 26.15 -1.06 -8.77
N LYS A 6 27.35 -0.53 -9.01
CA LYS A 6 28.17 -0.69 -10.20
C LYS A 6 28.75 -2.10 -10.43
N GLU A 7 28.35 -3.12 -9.69
CA GLU A 7 29.02 -4.45 -9.72
C GLU A 7 28.11 -5.62 -10.12
N ASP A 8 26.80 -5.43 -10.25
CA ASP A 8 25.92 -6.50 -10.74
C ASP A 8 25.77 -6.37 -12.25
N ALA A 9 26.21 -7.42 -12.97
CA ALA A 9 25.90 -7.58 -14.38
C ALA A 9 24.42 -7.35 -14.57
N TYR A 10 24.01 -6.44 -15.46
CA TYR A 10 22.63 -6.10 -15.77
C TYR A 10 21.80 -7.35 -15.97
N LYS A 11 21.06 -7.74 -14.95
CA LYS A 11 20.02 -8.75 -15.07
C LYS A 11 18.86 -8.07 -15.78
N GLU A 12 18.37 -8.63 -16.87
CA GLU A 12 17.28 -8.04 -17.65
C GLU A 12 15.98 -7.97 -16.82
N THR A 13 15.77 -8.96 -15.94
CA THR A 13 14.61 -9.05 -15.04
C THR A 13 15.00 -9.65 -13.69
N TYR A 14 14.45 -9.08 -12.62
CA TYR A 14 14.59 -9.59 -11.25
C TYR A 14 13.36 -10.39 -10.84
N THR A 15 13.50 -11.18 -9.79
CA THR A 15 12.44 -11.99 -9.20
C THR A 15 12.34 -11.76 -7.69
N VAL A 16 11.32 -12.32 -7.06
CA VAL A 16 11.16 -12.29 -5.60
C VAL A 16 12.36 -12.88 -4.86
N ASP A 17 13.03 -13.89 -5.47
CA ASP A 17 14.23 -14.49 -4.88
C ASP A 17 15.39 -13.47 -4.80
N ASP A 18 15.46 -12.49 -5.72
CA ASP A 18 16.44 -11.39 -5.67
C ASP A 18 16.09 -10.39 -4.55
N ILE A 19 14.80 -10.18 -4.25
CA ILE A 19 14.39 -9.37 -3.09
C ILE A 19 14.85 -10.03 -1.78
N TYR A 20 14.66 -11.33 -1.64
CA TYR A 20 15.11 -12.08 -0.46
C TYR A 20 16.62 -12.16 -0.31
N ALA A 21 17.37 -11.98 -1.39
CA ALA A 21 18.83 -11.97 -1.40
C ALA A 21 19.42 -10.58 -1.08
N LEU A 22 18.58 -9.54 -0.88
CA LEU A 22 19.07 -8.21 -0.51
C LEU A 22 19.82 -8.26 0.83
N PRO A 23 20.85 -7.41 1.00
CA PRO A 23 21.56 -7.27 2.27
C PRO A 23 20.61 -6.93 3.42
N GLU A 24 20.94 -7.39 4.63
CA GLU A 24 20.19 -7.07 5.83
C GLU A 24 20.01 -5.54 5.99
N GLY A 25 18.77 -5.12 6.24
CA GLY A 25 18.39 -3.71 6.38
C GLY A 25 18.07 -2.99 5.06
N GLU A 26 18.30 -3.61 3.91
CA GLU A 26 17.81 -3.10 2.63
C GLU A 26 16.39 -3.61 2.36
N ARG A 27 15.51 -2.70 1.91
CA ARG A 27 14.13 -3.02 1.52
C ARG A 27 13.87 -2.50 0.12
N ALA A 28 13.17 -3.28 -0.66
CA ALA A 28 12.79 -2.90 -2.01
C ALA A 28 11.46 -3.54 -2.42
N GLU A 29 10.79 -2.93 -3.36
CA GLU A 29 9.66 -3.50 -4.09
C GLU A 29 10.12 -4.00 -5.46
N LEU A 30 9.43 -4.99 -5.99
CA LEU A 30 9.64 -5.53 -7.32
C LEU A 30 8.37 -5.30 -8.15
N ILE A 31 8.51 -4.64 -9.29
CA ILE A 31 7.39 -4.40 -10.20
C ILE A 31 7.87 -4.70 -11.63
N ASP A 32 7.22 -5.66 -12.29
CA ASP A 32 7.56 -6.08 -13.65
C ASP A 32 9.05 -6.42 -13.81
N GLY A 33 9.60 -7.16 -12.85
CA GLY A 33 10.99 -7.55 -12.86
C GLY A 33 11.99 -6.41 -12.60
N GLN A 34 11.53 -5.23 -12.14
CA GLN A 34 12.41 -4.10 -11.79
C GLN A 34 12.38 -3.84 -10.28
N ILE A 35 13.56 -3.69 -9.67
CA ILE A 35 13.72 -3.42 -8.25
C ILE A 35 13.65 -1.91 -7.97
N TYR A 36 12.84 -1.53 -6.97
CA TYR A 36 12.68 -0.17 -6.47
C TYR A 36 13.03 -0.12 -4.99
N PHE A 37 14.22 0.39 -4.66
CA PHE A 37 14.66 0.53 -3.27
C PHE A 37 13.79 1.53 -2.49
N MET A 38 13.41 1.14 -1.29
CA MET A 38 12.59 1.94 -0.39
C MET A 38 13.49 2.83 0.49
N ALA A 39 13.06 4.07 0.67
CA ALA A 39 13.70 5.00 1.61
C ALA A 39 13.10 4.84 3.01
N THR A 40 13.84 5.27 4.04
CA THR A 40 13.30 5.39 5.40
C THR A 40 12.16 6.40 5.41
N PRO A 41 10.97 6.04 5.93
CA PRO A 41 9.82 6.93 5.96
C PRO A 41 10.01 8.09 6.94
N SER A 42 9.33 9.21 6.69
CA SER A 42 9.31 10.35 7.59
C SER A 42 8.45 10.08 8.85
N MET A 43 8.64 10.90 9.89
CA MET A 43 7.81 10.85 11.10
C MET A 43 6.31 11.01 10.78
N ILE A 44 5.96 11.95 9.91
CA ILE A 44 4.56 12.21 9.52
C ILE A 44 3.99 11.00 8.80
N HIS A 45 4.75 10.40 7.89
CA HIS A 45 4.36 9.18 7.20
C HIS A 45 4.03 8.05 8.21
N GLN A 46 4.95 7.77 9.15
CA GLN A 46 4.74 6.73 10.17
C GLN A 46 3.54 7.03 11.09
N ARG A 47 3.32 8.31 11.42
CA ARG A 47 2.15 8.72 12.20
C ARG A 47 0.85 8.44 11.46
N LEU A 48 0.80 8.73 10.16
CA LEU A 48 -0.37 8.42 9.31
C LEU A 48 -0.60 6.92 9.19
N VAL A 49 0.45 6.12 8.96
CA VAL A 49 0.35 4.65 8.94
C VAL A 49 -0.26 4.13 10.24
N MET A 50 0.26 4.57 11.38
CA MET A 50 -0.23 4.15 12.69
C MET A 50 -1.69 4.55 12.93
N GLU A 51 -2.03 5.82 12.68
CA GLU A 51 -3.36 6.35 12.94
C GLU A 51 -4.44 5.70 12.06
N LEU A 52 -4.16 5.56 10.76
CA LEU A 52 -5.09 4.93 9.83
C LEU A 52 -5.25 3.44 10.14
N SER A 53 -4.16 2.73 10.40
CA SER A 53 -4.21 1.31 10.79
C SER A 53 -5.01 1.10 12.08
N TYR A 54 -4.82 1.98 13.08
CA TYR A 54 -5.58 1.93 14.32
C TYR A 54 -7.09 2.10 14.09
N ARG A 55 -7.50 3.13 13.34
CA ARG A 55 -8.92 3.41 13.06
C ARG A 55 -9.59 2.26 12.30
N ILE A 56 -8.89 1.69 11.32
CA ILE A 56 -9.38 0.53 10.57
C ILE A 56 -9.49 -0.70 11.49
N ARG A 57 -8.45 -0.99 12.26
CA ARG A 57 -8.43 -2.12 13.19
C ARG A 57 -9.52 -2.03 14.25
N ASP A 58 -9.71 -0.83 14.84
CA ASP A 58 -10.75 -0.56 15.83
C ASP A 58 -12.16 -0.79 15.24
N TYR A 59 -12.42 -0.27 14.04
CA TYR A 59 -13.69 -0.48 13.34
C TYR A 59 -13.95 -1.99 13.11
N ILE A 60 -13.00 -2.72 12.53
CA ILE A 60 -13.13 -4.15 12.28
C ILE A 60 -13.43 -4.90 13.59
N GLY A 61 -12.71 -4.58 14.66
CA GLY A 61 -12.89 -5.20 15.97
C GLY A 61 -14.27 -4.94 16.58
N ARG A 62 -14.74 -3.69 16.53
CA ARG A 62 -16.09 -3.32 17.03
C ARG A 62 -17.22 -3.99 16.24
N LYS A 63 -17.04 -4.16 14.94
CA LYS A 63 -18.02 -4.84 14.06
C LYS A 63 -17.90 -6.36 14.11
N LYS A 64 -16.89 -6.91 14.77
CA LYS A 64 -16.54 -8.34 14.73
C LYS A 64 -16.38 -8.86 13.31
N GLY A 65 -15.79 -8.02 12.45
CA GLY A 65 -15.54 -8.34 11.05
C GLY A 65 -14.38 -9.31 10.89
N ASP A 66 -14.34 -10.00 9.77
CA ASP A 66 -13.34 -11.02 9.47
C ASP A 66 -12.06 -10.47 8.83
N CYS A 67 -12.08 -9.21 8.35
CA CYS A 67 -10.92 -8.60 7.72
C CYS A 67 -9.78 -8.36 8.72
N GLU A 68 -8.55 -8.42 8.22
CA GLU A 68 -7.34 -8.07 8.97
C GLU A 68 -6.62 -6.90 8.33
N VAL A 69 -5.96 -6.08 9.15
CA VAL A 69 -5.18 -4.93 8.69
C VAL A 69 -3.71 -5.14 9.00
N PHE A 70 -2.87 -4.95 7.99
CA PHE A 70 -1.42 -5.11 8.06
C PHE A 70 -0.73 -3.82 7.61
N PRO A 71 -0.06 -3.11 8.51
CA PRO A 71 0.84 -2.03 8.11
C PRO A 71 2.17 -2.59 7.58
N SER A 72 2.86 -1.83 6.74
CA SER A 72 4.22 -2.13 6.28
C SER A 72 5.22 -2.26 7.45
N PRO A 73 6.21 -3.19 7.36
CA PRO A 73 6.48 -4.07 6.24
C PRO A 73 5.59 -5.32 6.23
N PHE A 74 4.84 -5.51 5.18
CA PHE A 74 4.03 -6.70 4.97
C PHE A 74 3.97 -7.00 3.47
N ALA A 75 4.47 -8.14 3.05
CA ALA A 75 4.59 -8.49 1.64
C ALA A 75 3.23 -8.76 0.98
N VAL A 76 3.05 -8.25 -0.24
CA VAL A 76 1.90 -8.54 -1.10
C VAL A 76 2.40 -9.05 -2.44
N PHE A 77 2.00 -10.28 -2.78
CA PHE A 77 2.28 -10.97 -4.03
C PHE A 77 1.03 -10.95 -4.88
N LEU A 78 0.89 -9.95 -5.77
CA LEU A 78 -0.35 -9.72 -6.52
C LEU A 78 -0.69 -10.83 -7.50
N ASN A 79 0.31 -11.56 -8.01
CA ASN A 79 0.14 -12.64 -8.97
C ASN A 79 0.98 -13.88 -8.62
N ALA A 80 0.72 -14.97 -9.31
CA ALA A 80 1.50 -16.21 -9.17
C ALA A 80 2.89 -16.13 -9.85
N GLU A 81 3.09 -15.17 -10.74
CA GLU A 81 4.37 -14.89 -11.38
C GLU A 81 5.26 -14.15 -10.37
N LYS A 82 6.49 -14.57 -10.21
CA LYS A 82 7.41 -14.03 -9.20
C LYS A 82 8.06 -12.70 -9.63
N ASP A 83 7.33 -11.84 -10.30
CA ASP A 83 7.81 -10.57 -10.85
C ASP A 83 7.18 -9.33 -10.17
N ILE A 84 6.26 -9.55 -9.21
CA ILE A 84 5.63 -8.48 -8.42
C ILE A 84 5.70 -8.83 -6.93
N TYR A 85 6.41 -7.99 -6.18
CA TYR A 85 6.51 -7.99 -4.73
C TYR A 85 6.37 -6.56 -4.25
N LEU A 86 5.32 -6.28 -3.47
CA LEU A 86 5.03 -4.96 -2.94
C LEU A 86 4.94 -5.00 -1.43
N GLU A 87 5.22 -3.88 -0.79
CA GLU A 87 5.03 -3.65 0.64
C GLU A 87 4.17 -2.38 0.85
N PRO A 88 2.87 -2.45 0.56
CA PRO A 88 1.99 -1.29 0.73
C PRO A 88 2.02 -0.75 2.14
N ASP A 89 1.86 0.55 2.32
CA ASP A 89 1.87 1.15 3.64
C ASP A 89 0.80 0.56 4.56
N ILE A 90 -0.41 0.29 4.04
CA ILE A 90 -1.47 -0.43 4.76
C ILE A 90 -2.22 -1.34 3.79
N SER A 91 -2.38 -2.60 4.18
CA SER A 91 -3.18 -3.60 3.47
C SER A 91 -4.33 -4.09 4.35
N VAL A 92 -5.56 -4.12 3.81
CA VAL A 92 -6.72 -4.74 4.46
C VAL A 92 -7.14 -5.96 3.65
N ILE A 93 -7.23 -7.11 4.31
CA ILE A 93 -7.46 -8.41 3.69
C ILE A 93 -8.66 -9.06 4.38
N CYS A 94 -9.70 -9.37 3.63
CA CYS A 94 -10.92 -9.99 4.17
C CYS A 94 -10.97 -11.51 3.90
N ASP A 95 -10.26 -11.97 2.89
CA ASP A 95 -10.09 -13.40 2.58
C ASP A 95 -8.85 -13.95 3.32
N LYS A 96 -9.08 -14.66 4.43
CA LYS A 96 -8.00 -15.20 5.27
C LYS A 96 -7.15 -16.25 4.57
N ASP A 97 -7.66 -16.90 3.54
CA ASP A 97 -6.91 -17.90 2.77
C ASP A 97 -5.75 -17.26 1.98
N LYS A 98 -5.79 -15.93 1.78
CA LYS A 98 -4.68 -15.17 1.17
C LYS A 98 -3.56 -14.84 2.14
N ILE A 99 -3.80 -14.93 3.46
CA ILE A 99 -2.83 -14.57 4.49
C ILE A 99 -1.93 -15.77 4.77
N THR A 100 -0.63 -15.62 4.52
CA THR A 100 0.37 -16.66 4.76
C THR A 100 1.49 -16.13 5.65
N PRO A 101 2.37 -16.98 6.19
CA PRO A 101 3.53 -16.53 6.94
C PRO A 101 4.46 -15.59 6.17
N GLU A 102 4.50 -15.71 4.83
CA GLU A 102 5.33 -14.87 3.97
C GLU A 102 4.66 -13.54 3.59
N GLY A 103 3.33 -13.41 3.73
CA GLY A 103 2.57 -12.24 3.34
C GLY A 103 1.22 -12.57 2.70
N CYS A 104 0.64 -11.63 1.96
CA CYS A 104 -0.60 -11.81 1.22
C CYS A 104 -0.32 -12.42 -0.16
N LYS A 105 -0.93 -13.55 -0.47
CA LYS A 105 -0.92 -14.17 -1.81
C LYS A 105 -2.22 -13.84 -2.55
N GLY A 106 -2.11 -12.93 -3.52
CA GLY A 106 -3.22 -12.33 -4.24
C GLY A 106 -3.49 -10.89 -3.82
N SER A 107 -4.55 -10.30 -4.33
CA SER A 107 -4.91 -8.91 -4.06
C SER A 107 -5.53 -8.73 -2.67
N PRO A 108 -5.06 -7.78 -1.85
CA PRO A 108 -5.81 -7.25 -0.72
C PRO A 108 -7.16 -6.65 -1.18
N ASP A 109 -8.10 -6.53 -0.25
CA ASP A 109 -9.38 -5.86 -0.54
C ASP A 109 -9.22 -4.33 -0.60
N TRP A 110 -8.40 -3.77 0.28
CA TRP A 110 -8.14 -2.34 0.32
C TRP A 110 -6.67 -2.07 0.60
N ILE A 111 -6.09 -1.14 -0.15
CA ILE A 111 -4.72 -0.68 0.01
C ILE A 111 -4.71 0.83 0.23
N ILE A 112 -3.85 1.27 1.14
CA ILE A 112 -3.56 2.70 1.35
C ILE A 112 -2.06 2.90 1.19
N GLU A 113 -1.66 3.86 0.36
CA GLU A 113 -0.30 4.36 0.23
C GLU A 113 -0.23 5.81 0.72
N ILE A 114 0.77 6.11 1.53
CA ILE A 114 1.03 7.45 2.03
C ILE A 114 2.13 8.07 1.16
N ALA A 115 1.70 8.88 0.20
CA ALA A 115 2.57 9.39 -0.82
C ALA A 115 3.58 10.42 -0.27
N SER A 116 4.82 10.26 -0.70
CA SER A 116 5.90 11.22 -0.52
C SER A 116 6.29 11.85 -1.86
N PRO A 117 7.07 12.94 -1.89
CA PRO A 117 7.54 13.52 -3.16
C PRO A 117 8.22 12.52 -4.08
N THR A 118 8.93 11.55 -3.50
CA THR A 118 9.69 10.54 -4.26
C THR A 118 8.85 9.34 -4.67
N SER A 119 7.82 8.97 -3.92
CA SER A 119 6.96 7.82 -4.22
C SER A 119 5.77 8.17 -5.13
N ARG A 120 5.34 9.44 -5.20
CA ARG A 120 4.17 9.86 -6.00
C ARG A 120 4.09 9.27 -7.41
N PRO A 121 5.15 9.30 -8.25
CA PRO A 121 5.03 8.73 -9.59
C PRO A 121 4.77 7.22 -9.55
N MET A 122 5.28 6.53 -8.54
CA MET A 122 5.05 5.11 -8.34
C MET A 122 3.60 4.85 -7.95
N ASP A 123 3.11 5.56 -6.92
CA ASP A 123 1.79 5.37 -6.33
C ASP A 123 0.67 5.75 -7.31
N TYR A 124 0.81 6.91 -7.99
CA TYR A 124 -0.22 7.43 -8.90
C TYR A 124 -0.25 6.78 -10.29
N TYR A 125 0.79 6.02 -10.67
CA TYR A 125 0.84 5.41 -12.01
C TYR A 125 1.08 3.91 -11.96
N LYS A 126 2.27 3.48 -11.52
CA LYS A 126 2.64 2.05 -11.59
C LYS A 126 1.82 1.19 -10.64
N LYS A 127 1.80 1.53 -9.36
CA LYS A 127 1.04 0.79 -8.35
C LYS A 127 -0.46 0.86 -8.61
N LEU A 128 -0.99 2.03 -9.01
CA LEU A 128 -2.38 2.19 -9.40
C LEU A 128 -2.81 1.17 -10.46
N LEU A 129 -2.01 1.04 -11.53
CA LEU A 129 -2.29 0.06 -12.59
C LEU A 129 -2.23 -1.37 -12.06
N LYS A 130 -1.22 -1.69 -11.24
CA LYS A 130 -1.08 -3.05 -10.68
C LYS A 130 -2.23 -3.41 -9.77
N TYR A 131 -2.62 -2.52 -8.86
CA TYR A 131 -3.73 -2.77 -7.94
C TYR A 131 -5.07 -2.91 -8.67
N SER A 132 -5.35 -2.04 -9.66
CA SER A 132 -6.58 -2.12 -10.44
C SER A 132 -6.68 -3.43 -11.24
N THR A 133 -5.60 -3.88 -11.86
CA THR A 133 -5.60 -5.11 -12.67
C THR A 133 -5.57 -6.39 -11.85
N ALA A 134 -5.03 -6.33 -10.62
CA ALA A 134 -4.98 -7.48 -9.71
C ALA A 134 -6.31 -7.76 -8.99
N GLY A 135 -7.29 -6.84 -9.07
CA GLY A 135 -8.59 -7.01 -8.43
C GLY A 135 -8.67 -6.49 -6.99
N VAL A 136 -7.79 -5.55 -6.60
CA VAL A 136 -7.99 -4.73 -5.40
C VAL A 136 -9.33 -4.01 -5.54
N ARG A 137 -10.12 -3.97 -4.46
CA ARG A 137 -11.46 -3.36 -4.49
C ARG A 137 -11.40 -1.85 -4.33
N GLU A 138 -10.50 -1.38 -3.49
CA GLU A 138 -10.33 0.04 -3.19
C GLU A 138 -8.86 0.39 -2.96
N TYR A 139 -8.43 1.55 -3.46
CA TYR A 139 -7.07 2.05 -3.32
C TYR A 139 -7.09 3.53 -2.94
N TRP A 140 -6.41 3.88 -1.85
CA TRP A 140 -6.26 5.25 -1.39
C TRP A 140 -4.82 5.73 -1.55
N ILE A 141 -4.66 6.95 -2.02
CA ILE A 141 -3.39 7.68 -1.99
C ILE A 141 -3.54 8.88 -1.06
N VAL A 142 -2.84 8.85 0.06
CA VAL A 142 -2.86 9.90 1.09
C VAL A 142 -1.63 10.78 0.92
N ASP A 143 -1.77 11.92 0.25
CA ASP A 143 -0.70 12.89 0.00
C ASP A 143 -0.80 14.07 0.96
N PHE A 144 -0.12 13.96 2.12
CA PHE A 144 -0.20 14.96 3.18
C PHE A 144 0.44 16.31 2.80
N GLU A 145 1.46 16.31 1.94
CA GLU A 145 2.09 17.55 1.49
C GLU A 145 1.20 18.33 0.53
N LYS A 146 0.39 17.63 -0.25
CA LYS A 146 -0.58 18.24 -1.17
C LYS A 146 -1.96 18.45 -0.54
N ASN A 147 -2.12 18.10 0.73
CA ASN A 147 -3.41 18.13 1.42
C ASN A 147 -4.50 17.42 0.63
N ARG A 148 -4.21 16.19 0.14
CA ARG A 148 -5.11 15.48 -0.75
C ARG A 148 -5.16 13.99 -0.40
N ILE A 149 -6.39 13.45 -0.41
CA ILE A 149 -6.66 12.03 -0.37
C ILE A 149 -7.39 11.66 -1.67
N THR A 150 -6.79 10.78 -2.47
CA THR A 150 -7.39 10.27 -3.70
C THR A 150 -7.88 8.86 -3.46
N VAL A 151 -9.16 8.61 -3.72
CA VAL A 151 -9.84 7.33 -3.50
C VAL A 151 -10.24 6.74 -4.84
N TYR A 152 -9.65 5.60 -5.18
CA TYR A 152 -10.02 4.79 -6.33
C TYR A 152 -10.89 3.62 -5.85
N GLY A 153 -12.17 3.67 -6.12
CA GLY A 153 -13.10 2.58 -5.87
C GLY A 153 -13.22 1.68 -7.11
N PHE A 154 -12.28 0.77 -7.33
CA PHE A 154 -12.22 -0.04 -8.55
C PHE A 154 -13.48 -0.90 -8.75
N GLN A 155 -14.04 -1.44 -7.68
CA GLN A 155 -15.27 -2.24 -7.75
C GLN A 155 -16.49 -1.38 -8.09
N ARG A 156 -16.46 -0.08 -7.78
CA ARG A 156 -17.58 0.86 -8.01
C ARG A 156 -17.35 1.75 -9.24
N ASP A 157 -16.20 1.61 -9.90
CA ASP A 157 -15.76 2.48 -10.99
C ASP A 157 -15.83 3.97 -10.60
N SER A 158 -15.30 4.29 -9.40
CA SER A 158 -15.34 5.64 -8.84
C SER A 158 -13.94 6.19 -8.57
N LEU A 159 -13.79 7.50 -8.77
CA LEU A 159 -12.62 8.30 -8.39
C LEU A 159 -13.11 9.51 -7.62
N GLU A 160 -12.65 9.65 -6.40
CA GLU A 160 -13.03 10.73 -5.51
C GLU A 160 -11.77 11.39 -4.92
N GLU A 161 -11.82 12.70 -4.72
CA GLU A 161 -10.74 13.46 -4.10
C GLU A 161 -11.25 14.21 -2.87
N TYR A 162 -10.46 14.18 -1.81
CA TYR A 162 -10.74 14.79 -0.52
C TYR A 162 -9.51 15.55 0.00
N THR A 163 -9.71 16.33 1.04
CA THR A 163 -8.66 17.02 1.79
C THR A 163 -8.56 16.49 3.22
N PHE A 164 -7.54 16.90 3.96
CA PHE A 164 -7.43 16.58 5.40
C PHE A 164 -8.46 17.29 6.29
N SER A 165 -9.42 18.01 5.72
CA SER A 165 -10.56 18.58 6.44
C SER A 165 -11.84 17.77 6.27
N ASP A 166 -11.79 16.69 5.49
CA ASP A 166 -12.97 15.94 5.09
C ASP A 166 -13.07 14.60 5.84
N LYS A 167 -14.28 14.05 5.82
CA LYS A 167 -14.57 12.67 6.17
C LYS A 167 -14.55 11.83 4.91
N VAL A 168 -13.76 10.77 4.91
CA VAL A 168 -13.57 9.89 3.76
C VAL A 168 -14.20 8.53 4.05
N LYS A 169 -15.22 8.17 3.27
CA LYS A 169 -15.89 6.88 3.40
C LYS A 169 -15.06 5.78 2.75
N ALA A 170 -14.81 4.70 3.49
CA ALA A 170 -14.23 3.49 2.92
C ALA A 170 -15.31 2.67 2.22
N GLY A 171 -15.18 2.55 0.91
CA GLY A 171 -16.24 1.94 0.10
C GLY A 171 -16.31 0.42 0.16
N ILE A 172 -15.33 -0.23 0.78
CA ILE A 172 -15.42 -1.68 1.08
C ILE A 172 -16.33 -1.98 2.26
N TYR A 173 -16.77 -0.94 3.02
CA TYR A 173 -17.66 -1.05 4.16
C TYR A 173 -18.87 -0.11 3.98
N ASP A 174 -20.01 -0.49 4.55
CA ASP A 174 -21.26 0.28 4.41
C ASP A 174 -21.25 1.57 5.26
N ASP A 175 -20.68 1.52 6.47
CA ASP A 175 -20.81 2.56 7.49
C ASP A 175 -19.46 2.96 8.12
N PHE A 176 -18.35 2.77 7.42
CA PHE A 176 -17.04 3.20 7.89
C PHE A 176 -16.56 4.44 7.15
N GLU A 177 -16.24 5.47 7.91
CA GLU A 177 -15.58 6.67 7.43
C GLU A 177 -14.42 7.05 8.36
N ILE A 178 -13.40 7.67 7.81
CA ILE A 178 -12.27 8.23 8.53
C ILE A 178 -12.36 9.76 8.47
N ASP A 179 -12.49 10.39 9.63
CA ASP A 179 -12.42 11.85 9.76
C ASP A 179 -10.95 12.29 9.78
N PHE A 180 -10.46 12.78 8.64
CA PHE A 180 -9.08 13.23 8.52
C PHE A 180 -8.79 14.52 9.28
N SER A 181 -9.81 15.33 9.60
CA SER A 181 -9.66 16.55 10.40
C SER A 181 -9.20 16.28 11.85
N GLU A 182 -9.44 15.06 12.33
CA GLU A 182 -8.99 14.61 13.66
C GLU A 182 -7.55 14.08 13.66
N ILE A 183 -6.94 13.86 12.49
CA ILE A 183 -5.60 13.30 12.37
C ILE A 183 -4.56 14.43 12.46
N SER A 184 -3.77 14.43 13.54
CA SER A 184 -2.70 15.41 13.70
C SER A 184 -1.49 15.04 12.84
N ILE A 185 -1.19 15.88 11.85
CA ILE A 185 0.01 15.74 10.98
C ILE A 185 1.11 16.77 11.33
N LYS A 186 0.97 17.46 12.49
CA LYS A 186 1.95 18.45 12.98
C LYS A 186 3.02 17.79 13.84
#